data_5d5300da2a2e57f4c29eb661776a6f33
#
_entry.id   5d5300da2a2e57f4c29eb661776a6f33
#
_cell.length_a   1.000
_cell.length_b   1.000
_cell.length_c   1.000
_cell.angle_alpha   90.00
_cell.angle_beta   90.00
_cell.angle_gamma   90.00
#
_symmetry.space_group_name_H-M   'P 1'
#
loop_
_entity.id
_entity.type
_entity.pdbx_description
1 polymer ?
#
loop_
_entity_poly.entity_id
_entity_poly.type
_entity_poly.pdbx_seq_one_letter_code
_entity_poly.pdbx_strand_id
1 'polypeptide(L)'
;NVTFEKDTKPKFEVMDITPDMAKKILAHRNKNNRPIRYTHLEKLSNAIEKGEWKVTNQGIAFDADGNLIDGQHRLAAILQTRQTVKMMVATNMDAGIFDVVDTGSKRSTGDALDILGSEHGRTVSAALKIYICYQKFPEKAWSGAAIQQPSTSDVLAIYKDRQDEIEALLSVVKKKHKNFKCFSMSLGLVLSILLLDAGWSDMQIWEFWDCVTLGANLPPDSVVLSFRNQLSDPFFRKRHYGTQRYMLNAFIKCFNSYITNESINKFVAPRHDTKMYKIQKPAKKQSSILEVIKK
;
A
#
# COMPACT_ATOMS: atom_id res chain seq x y z
N ASN A 1 -31.15 22.48 -2.25
CA ASN A 1 -31.91 21.65 -1.29
C ASN A 1 -32.37 20.38 -2.00
N VAL A 2 -32.18 19.22 -1.36
CA VAL A 2 -32.75 17.97 -1.85
C VAL A 2 -34.29 18.08 -1.65
N THR A 3 -35.05 18.03 -2.73
CA THR A 3 -36.51 18.04 -2.69
C THR A 3 -37.04 16.62 -2.63
N PHE A 4 -37.96 16.37 -1.71
CA PHE A 4 -38.61 15.08 -1.53
C PHE A 4 -40.07 15.22 -1.99
N GLU A 5 -40.32 14.90 -3.26
CA GLU A 5 -41.67 14.77 -3.78
C GLU A 5 -42.13 13.33 -3.57
N LYS A 6 -43.39 13.14 -3.13
CA LYS A 6 -44.01 11.80 -3.04
C LYS A 6 -44.28 11.27 -4.46
N ASP A 7 -43.27 10.78 -5.09
CA ASP A 7 -43.37 10.01 -6.34
C ASP A 7 -43.02 8.53 -6.03
N THR A 8 -43.66 7.63 -6.70
CA THR A 8 -43.45 6.17 -6.50
C THR A 8 -42.22 5.64 -7.25
N LYS A 9 -41.56 6.49 -8.06
CA LYS A 9 -40.40 6.08 -8.86
C LYS A 9 -39.10 6.64 -8.29
N PRO A 10 -38.01 5.85 -8.27
CA PRO A 10 -36.68 6.35 -7.94
C PRO A 10 -36.26 7.49 -8.88
N LYS A 11 -35.71 8.57 -8.30
CA LYS A 11 -35.13 9.70 -9.04
C LYS A 11 -33.62 9.76 -8.75
N PHE A 12 -32.84 10.07 -9.80
CA PHE A 12 -31.38 10.17 -9.73
C PHE A 12 -30.94 11.51 -10.32
N GLU A 13 -30.20 12.28 -9.56
CA GLU A 13 -29.64 13.55 -10.02
C GLU A 13 -28.22 13.76 -9.51
N VAL A 14 -27.45 14.60 -10.21
CA VAL A 14 -26.11 14.98 -9.77
C VAL A 14 -26.18 16.37 -9.16
N MET A 15 -25.81 16.48 -7.88
CA MET A 15 -25.90 17.72 -7.11
C MET A 15 -24.58 18.08 -6.44
N ASP A 16 -24.40 19.38 -6.21
CA ASP A 16 -23.36 19.88 -5.32
C ASP A 16 -23.85 19.80 -3.88
N ILE A 17 -23.20 18.98 -3.07
CA ILE A 17 -23.52 18.82 -1.64
C ILE A 17 -22.59 19.69 -0.82
N THR A 18 -23.15 20.72 -0.21
CA THR A 18 -22.42 21.64 0.67
C THR A 18 -22.27 21.08 2.08
N PRO A 19 -21.28 21.56 2.87
CA PRO A 19 -21.15 21.19 4.29
C PRO A 19 -22.42 21.44 5.12
N ASP A 20 -23.15 22.53 4.84
CA ASP A 20 -24.39 22.82 5.53
C ASP A 20 -25.53 21.84 5.18
N MET A 21 -25.61 21.42 3.91
CA MET A 21 -26.52 20.36 3.50
C MET A 21 -26.17 19.04 4.18
N ALA A 22 -24.90 18.67 4.18
CA ALA A 22 -24.41 17.45 4.84
C ALA A 22 -24.74 17.45 6.34
N LYS A 23 -24.53 18.58 7.04
CA LYS A 23 -24.88 18.76 8.44
C LYS A 23 -26.35 18.54 8.72
N LYS A 24 -27.22 19.19 7.93
CA LYS A 24 -28.71 19.10 8.06
C LYS A 24 -29.18 17.65 7.79
N ILE A 25 -28.64 16.98 6.77
CA ILE A 25 -29.02 15.61 6.43
C ILE A 25 -28.61 14.66 7.56
N LEU A 26 -27.36 14.74 8.04
CA LEU A 26 -26.88 13.91 9.13
C LEU A 26 -27.66 14.12 10.44
N ALA A 27 -28.04 15.37 10.75
CA ALA A 27 -28.77 15.69 11.97
C ALA A 27 -30.25 15.22 11.96
N HIS A 28 -30.90 15.29 10.79
CA HIS A 28 -32.38 15.15 10.74
C HIS A 28 -32.85 13.92 9.95
N ARG A 29 -32.01 13.34 9.09
CA ARG A 29 -32.37 12.28 8.16
C ARG A 29 -31.62 10.95 8.38
N ASN A 30 -30.56 10.96 9.20
CA ASN A 30 -29.70 9.78 9.47
C ASN A 30 -30.20 8.98 10.69
N LYS A 31 -31.39 8.39 10.61
CA LYS A 31 -32.04 7.77 11.78
C LYS A 31 -31.58 6.35 12.10
N ASN A 32 -31.34 5.50 11.09
CA ASN A 32 -31.16 4.05 11.23
C ASN A 32 -29.86 3.52 10.64
N ASN A 33 -28.82 4.36 10.57
CA ASN A 33 -27.54 3.96 10.00
C ASN A 33 -26.56 3.46 11.09
N ARG A 34 -25.67 2.55 10.69
CA ARG A 34 -24.58 2.02 11.55
C ARG A 34 -23.66 3.14 12.04
N PRO A 35 -22.93 2.95 13.15
CA PRO A 35 -21.93 3.91 13.60
C PRO A 35 -20.90 4.25 12.53
N ILE A 36 -20.44 5.50 12.50
CA ILE A 36 -19.40 5.96 11.57
C ILE A 36 -18.09 5.25 11.89
N ARG A 37 -17.48 4.64 10.87
CA ARG A 37 -16.14 4.04 10.96
C ARG A 37 -15.09 5.07 10.60
N TYR A 38 -14.30 5.50 11.57
CA TYR A 38 -13.29 6.56 11.40
C TYR A 38 -12.29 6.28 10.27
N THR A 39 -11.80 5.04 10.14
CA THR A 39 -10.87 4.66 9.06
C THR A 39 -11.46 4.84 7.65
N HIS A 40 -12.78 4.66 7.51
CA HIS A 40 -13.45 4.88 6.23
C HIS A 40 -13.72 6.37 5.99
N LEU A 41 -14.08 7.09 7.04
CA LEU A 41 -14.25 8.54 7.01
C LEU A 41 -12.96 9.23 6.58
N GLU A 42 -11.82 8.92 7.21
CA GLU A 42 -10.51 9.47 6.85
C GLU A 42 -10.13 9.24 5.38
N LYS A 43 -10.40 8.04 4.85
CA LYS A 43 -10.15 7.76 3.42
C LYS A 43 -10.92 8.68 2.49
N LEU A 44 -12.20 8.92 2.81
CA LEU A 44 -13.04 9.79 1.99
C LEU A 44 -12.66 11.26 2.14
N SER A 45 -12.33 11.71 3.36
CA SER A 45 -11.85 13.06 3.63
C SER A 45 -10.56 13.35 2.87
N ASN A 46 -9.60 12.44 2.93
CA ASN A 46 -8.34 12.57 2.19
C ASN A 46 -8.55 12.63 0.67
N ALA A 47 -9.48 11.85 0.12
CA ALA A 47 -9.78 11.90 -1.31
C ALA A 47 -10.40 13.26 -1.71
N ILE A 48 -11.23 13.85 -0.85
CA ILE A 48 -11.79 15.19 -1.07
C ILE A 48 -10.69 16.24 -0.99
N GLU A 49 -9.86 16.23 0.05
CA GLU A 49 -8.79 17.21 0.27
C GLU A 49 -7.73 17.20 -0.84
N LYS A 50 -7.42 16.01 -1.39
CA LYS A 50 -6.49 15.85 -2.51
C LYS A 50 -7.10 16.18 -3.88
N GLY A 51 -8.38 16.51 -3.95
CA GLY A 51 -9.08 16.74 -5.23
C GLY A 51 -9.26 15.45 -6.06
N GLU A 52 -9.12 14.27 -5.46
CA GLU A 52 -9.28 12.96 -6.11
C GLU A 52 -10.75 12.51 -6.17
N TRP A 53 -11.66 13.30 -5.63
CA TRP A 53 -13.10 12.99 -5.65
C TRP A 53 -13.64 13.02 -7.07
N LYS A 54 -14.38 11.97 -7.44
CA LYS A 54 -15.05 11.87 -8.73
C LYS A 54 -16.51 11.49 -8.53
N VAL A 55 -17.39 12.04 -9.35
CA VAL A 55 -18.79 11.61 -9.41
C VAL A 55 -18.80 10.13 -9.88
N THR A 56 -19.43 9.29 -9.09
CA THR A 56 -19.62 7.87 -9.39
C THR A 56 -21.10 7.52 -9.23
N ASN A 57 -21.46 6.29 -9.59
CA ASN A 57 -22.79 5.73 -9.29
C ASN A 57 -23.05 5.51 -7.79
N GLN A 58 -22.03 5.69 -6.94
CA GLN A 58 -22.16 5.62 -5.47
C GLN A 58 -22.25 7.03 -4.89
N GLY A 59 -23.47 7.55 -4.77
CA GLY A 59 -23.77 8.85 -4.17
C GLY A 59 -24.34 8.72 -2.76
N ILE A 60 -25.36 9.52 -2.48
CA ILE A 60 -26.20 9.42 -1.29
C ILE A 60 -27.60 8.97 -1.73
N ALA A 61 -28.25 8.18 -0.87
CA ALA A 61 -29.57 7.65 -1.20
C ALA A 61 -30.55 7.87 -0.04
N PHE A 62 -31.79 8.20 -0.40
CA PHE A 62 -32.90 8.45 0.51
C PHE A 62 -34.09 7.55 0.15
N ASP A 63 -34.80 7.08 1.17
CA ASP A 63 -36.09 6.40 1.00
C ASP A 63 -37.21 7.37 0.57
N ALA A 64 -38.42 6.83 0.40
CA ALA A 64 -39.58 7.60 0.04
C ALA A 64 -40.00 8.58 1.15
N ASP A 65 -39.64 8.39 2.39
CA ASP A 65 -39.88 9.30 3.52
C ASP A 65 -38.74 10.31 3.69
N GLY A 66 -37.74 10.27 2.83
CA GLY A 66 -36.59 11.16 2.83
C GLY A 66 -35.57 10.85 3.94
N ASN A 67 -35.59 9.65 4.52
CA ASN A 67 -34.54 9.22 5.43
C ASN A 67 -33.30 8.78 4.64
N LEU A 68 -32.12 9.11 5.16
CA LEU A 68 -30.85 8.70 4.54
C LEU A 68 -30.66 7.20 4.71
N ILE A 69 -30.61 6.47 3.59
CA ILE A 69 -30.40 5.03 3.58
C ILE A 69 -28.95 4.64 3.21
N ASP A 70 -28.22 5.46 2.42
CA ASP A 70 -26.80 5.26 2.17
C ASP A 70 -26.06 6.60 2.04
N GLY A 71 -24.76 6.59 2.32
CA GLY A 71 -23.86 7.72 2.10
C GLY A 71 -23.50 8.53 3.34
N GLN A 72 -23.83 8.08 4.56
CA GLN A 72 -23.49 8.81 5.79
C GLN A 72 -22.00 9.14 5.94
N HIS A 73 -21.10 8.23 5.53
CA HIS A 73 -19.64 8.47 5.60
C HIS A 73 -19.22 9.55 4.60
N ARG A 74 -19.86 9.63 3.41
CA ARG A 74 -19.60 10.67 2.40
C ARG A 74 -20.03 12.04 2.91
N LEU A 75 -21.20 12.12 3.52
CA LEU A 75 -21.70 13.35 4.14
C LEU A 75 -20.83 13.78 5.33
N ALA A 76 -20.37 12.82 6.16
CA ALA A 76 -19.47 13.11 7.27
C ALA A 76 -18.10 13.63 6.76
N ALA A 77 -17.59 13.09 5.65
CA ALA A 77 -16.34 13.56 5.03
C ALA A 77 -16.48 14.99 4.47
N ILE A 78 -17.60 15.33 3.84
CA ILE A 78 -17.91 16.68 3.39
C ILE A 78 -17.95 17.67 4.58
N LEU A 79 -18.58 17.26 5.66
CA LEU A 79 -18.66 18.08 6.88
C LEU A 79 -17.27 18.28 7.51
N GLN A 80 -16.45 17.24 7.57
CA GLN A 80 -15.10 17.29 8.12
C GLN A 80 -14.16 18.16 7.29
N THR A 81 -14.18 18.02 5.96
CA THR A 81 -13.29 18.75 5.04
C THR A 81 -13.78 20.18 4.75
N ARG A 82 -15.04 20.48 5.08
CA ARG A 82 -15.70 21.75 4.76
C ARG A 82 -15.68 22.11 3.27
N GLN A 83 -15.59 21.12 2.40
CA GLN A 83 -15.59 21.31 0.96
C GLN A 83 -16.93 20.88 0.35
N THR A 84 -17.40 21.63 -0.66
CA THR A 84 -18.55 21.25 -1.47
C THR A 84 -18.14 20.18 -2.46
N VAL A 85 -18.91 19.09 -2.55
CA VAL A 85 -18.60 17.94 -3.38
C VAL A 85 -19.77 17.59 -4.29
N LYS A 86 -19.49 17.44 -5.57
CA LYS A 86 -20.48 16.98 -6.55
C LYS A 86 -20.66 15.48 -6.45
N MET A 87 -21.91 15.01 -6.30
CA MET A 87 -22.20 13.57 -6.22
C MET A 87 -23.61 13.24 -6.72
N MET A 88 -23.84 11.96 -7.00
CA MET A 88 -25.16 11.47 -7.31
C MET A 88 -26.04 11.41 -6.07
N VAL A 89 -27.27 11.85 -6.21
CA VAL A 89 -28.33 11.79 -5.18
C VAL A 89 -29.47 10.93 -5.73
N ALA A 90 -29.81 9.87 -5.01
CA ALA A 90 -30.96 9.01 -5.28
C ALA A 90 -32.07 9.30 -4.26
N THR A 91 -33.29 9.50 -4.72
CA THR A 91 -34.48 9.70 -3.87
C THR A 91 -35.56 8.70 -4.23
N ASN A 92 -36.51 8.49 -3.34
CA ASN A 92 -37.63 7.55 -3.48
C ASN A 92 -37.15 6.09 -3.69
N MET A 93 -36.05 5.72 -3.03
CA MET A 93 -35.51 4.36 -3.06
C MET A 93 -36.32 3.44 -2.12
N ASP A 94 -36.38 2.16 -2.46
CA ASP A 94 -36.96 1.17 -1.55
C ASP A 94 -36.08 1.06 -0.29
N ALA A 95 -36.67 1.15 0.91
CA ALA A 95 -35.96 1.01 2.17
C ALA A 95 -35.34 -0.38 2.36
N GLY A 96 -35.88 -1.43 1.70
CA GLY A 96 -35.34 -2.79 1.71
C GLY A 96 -34.09 -2.99 0.83
N ILE A 97 -33.66 -2.00 0.09
CA ILE A 97 -32.54 -2.11 -0.85
C ILE A 97 -31.17 -2.40 -0.16
N PHE A 98 -31.08 -2.18 1.15
CA PHE A 98 -29.86 -2.47 1.93
C PHE A 98 -29.40 -3.91 1.85
N ASP A 99 -30.31 -4.85 1.79
CA ASP A 99 -29.99 -6.28 1.75
C ASP A 99 -29.39 -6.68 0.39
N VAL A 100 -29.54 -5.83 -0.62
CA VAL A 100 -29.14 -6.13 -2.00
C VAL A 100 -27.96 -5.27 -2.46
N VAL A 101 -27.81 -4.04 -1.98
CA VAL A 101 -26.82 -3.06 -2.50
C VAL A 101 -25.39 -3.30 -2.05
N ASP A 102 -25.13 -3.93 -0.93
CA ASP A 102 -23.77 -4.11 -0.37
C ASP A 102 -23.14 -5.49 -0.71
N THR A 103 -23.71 -6.23 -1.66
CA THR A 103 -23.18 -7.54 -2.11
C THR A 103 -22.04 -7.43 -3.12
N GLY A 104 -21.74 -6.23 -3.61
CA GLY A 104 -20.63 -5.97 -4.55
C GLY A 104 -19.27 -6.03 -3.87
N SER A 105 -18.40 -6.95 -4.29
CA SER A 105 -17.00 -6.97 -3.88
C SER A 105 -16.32 -5.67 -4.27
N LYS A 106 -15.86 -4.88 -3.29
CA LYS A 106 -15.09 -3.65 -3.56
C LYS A 106 -13.79 -4.02 -4.25
N ARG A 107 -13.53 -3.44 -5.42
CA ARG A 107 -12.26 -3.63 -6.13
C ARG A 107 -11.10 -3.26 -5.19
N SER A 108 -10.20 -4.21 -5.00
CA SER A 108 -8.97 -3.97 -4.24
C SER A 108 -7.96 -3.19 -5.09
N THR A 109 -6.92 -2.63 -4.46
CA THR A 109 -5.78 -2.04 -5.19
C THR A 109 -5.12 -3.08 -6.12
N GLY A 110 -5.10 -4.36 -5.71
CA GLY A 110 -4.60 -5.45 -6.54
C GLY A 110 -5.42 -5.63 -7.82
N ASP A 111 -6.75 -5.65 -7.71
CA ASP A 111 -7.63 -5.77 -8.89
C ASP A 111 -7.46 -4.58 -9.86
N ALA A 112 -7.20 -3.38 -9.33
CA ALA A 112 -6.92 -2.20 -10.16
C ALA A 112 -5.58 -2.33 -10.91
N LEU A 113 -4.57 -2.95 -10.30
CA LEU A 113 -3.28 -3.23 -10.95
C LEU A 113 -3.40 -4.34 -12.00
N ASP A 114 -4.21 -5.38 -11.75
CA ASP A 114 -4.49 -6.44 -12.72
C ASP A 114 -5.14 -5.85 -13.97
N ILE A 115 -6.07 -4.90 -13.83
CA ILE A 115 -6.67 -4.16 -14.95
C ILE A 115 -5.63 -3.34 -15.74
N LEU A 116 -4.58 -2.85 -15.08
CA LEU A 116 -3.47 -2.13 -15.72
C LEU A 116 -2.42 -3.06 -16.35
N GLY A 117 -2.63 -4.37 -16.29
CA GLY A 117 -1.80 -5.37 -16.95
C GLY A 117 -0.79 -6.08 -16.04
N SER A 118 -0.85 -5.90 -14.71
CA SER A 118 -0.03 -6.69 -13.81
C SER A 118 -0.56 -8.11 -13.69
N GLU A 119 0.28 -9.12 -13.90
CA GLU A 119 -0.09 -10.52 -13.67
C GLU A 119 -0.22 -10.88 -12.17
N HIS A 120 0.28 -10.04 -11.29
CA HIS A 120 0.35 -10.27 -9.85
C HIS A 120 -0.01 -9.01 -9.04
N GLY A 121 -1.10 -8.33 -9.37
CA GLY A 121 -1.49 -7.04 -8.81
C GLY A 121 -1.56 -7.02 -7.27
N ARG A 122 -1.98 -8.13 -6.63
CA ARG A 122 -1.96 -8.22 -5.15
C ARG A 122 -0.54 -8.16 -4.58
N THR A 123 0.42 -8.84 -5.22
CA THR A 123 1.83 -8.82 -4.81
C THR A 123 2.43 -7.45 -5.01
N VAL A 124 2.21 -6.84 -6.17
CA VAL A 124 2.67 -5.49 -6.51
C VAL A 124 2.05 -4.45 -5.56
N SER A 125 0.73 -4.53 -5.34
CA SER A 125 0.04 -3.65 -4.38
C SER A 125 0.67 -3.71 -2.98
N ALA A 126 0.95 -4.92 -2.48
CA ALA A 126 1.58 -5.10 -1.18
C ALA A 126 3.01 -4.53 -1.15
N ALA A 127 3.80 -4.78 -2.19
CA ALA A 127 5.17 -4.27 -2.31
C ALA A 127 5.21 -2.74 -2.35
N LEU A 128 4.38 -2.10 -3.18
CA LEU A 128 4.36 -0.65 -3.32
C LEU A 128 3.82 0.07 -2.07
N LYS A 129 2.89 -0.54 -1.33
CA LYS A 129 2.48 -0.03 -0.02
C LYS A 129 3.64 -0.04 0.99
N ILE A 130 4.41 -1.13 1.03
CA ILE A 130 5.62 -1.23 1.87
C ILE A 130 6.66 -0.19 1.43
N TYR A 131 6.86 -0.01 0.12
CA TYR A 131 7.74 1.00 -0.45
C TYR A 131 7.38 2.41 0.03
N ILE A 132 6.10 2.81 -0.09
CA ILE A 132 5.61 4.11 0.37
C ILE A 132 5.82 4.27 1.89
N CYS A 133 5.54 3.23 2.67
CA CYS A 133 5.74 3.26 4.11
C CYS A 133 7.23 3.43 4.48
N TYR A 134 8.13 2.76 3.78
CA TYR A 134 9.57 2.91 3.97
C TYR A 134 10.03 4.34 3.68
N GLN A 135 9.56 4.93 2.59
CA GLN A 135 9.94 6.29 2.18
C GLN A 135 9.38 7.37 3.12
N LYS A 136 8.09 7.26 3.48
CA LYS A 136 7.39 8.31 4.25
C LYS A 136 7.47 8.14 5.76
N PHE A 137 7.57 6.91 6.27
CA PHE A 137 7.44 6.61 7.70
C PHE A 137 8.51 5.64 8.23
N PRO A 138 9.81 5.89 8.01
CA PRO A 138 10.86 4.96 8.39
C PRO A 138 10.95 4.70 9.90
N GLU A 139 10.46 5.64 10.72
CA GLU A 139 10.57 5.59 12.19
C GLU A 139 9.30 5.09 12.89
N LYS A 140 8.18 4.97 12.15
CA LYS A 140 6.88 4.62 12.71
C LYS A 140 6.53 3.15 12.50
N ALA A 141 5.65 2.62 13.33
CA ALA A 141 4.97 1.36 13.03
C ALA A 141 4.08 1.53 11.77
N TRP A 142 4.01 0.50 10.91
CA TRP A 142 3.22 0.56 9.65
C TRP A 142 1.85 -0.09 9.79
N SER A 143 1.28 -0.03 10.99
CA SER A 143 -0.02 -0.64 11.30
C SER A 143 -0.90 0.29 12.11
N GLY A 144 -2.20 0.09 12.00
CA GLY A 144 -3.20 0.81 12.79
C GLY A 144 -3.20 2.31 12.56
N ALA A 145 -3.43 3.07 13.62
CA ALA A 145 -3.49 4.54 13.62
C ALA A 145 -2.11 5.23 13.61
N ALA A 146 -1.01 4.47 13.62
CA ALA A 146 0.34 5.06 13.69
C ALA A 146 0.74 5.83 12.43
N ILE A 147 0.18 5.46 11.28
CA ILE A 147 0.42 6.12 9.99
C ILE A 147 -0.86 6.15 9.15
N GLN A 148 -0.95 7.14 8.28
CA GLN A 148 -1.91 7.12 7.19
C GLN A 148 -1.52 6.02 6.19
N GLN A 149 -2.40 5.05 5.99
CA GLN A 149 -2.16 3.96 5.07
C GLN A 149 -2.10 4.47 3.61
N PRO A 150 -1.17 3.96 2.77
CA PRO A 150 -1.10 4.32 1.37
C PRO A 150 -2.42 4.07 0.65
N SER A 151 -2.89 5.07 -0.10
CA SER A 151 -4.12 4.98 -0.90
C SER A 151 -3.92 4.14 -2.16
N THR A 152 -5.03 3.77 -2.81
CA THR A 152 -4.97 3.12 -4.13
C THR A 152 -4.33 4.04 -5.17
N SER A 153 -4.64 5.34 -5.16
CA SER A 153 -4.06 6.32 -6.08
C SER A 153 -2.55 6.47 -5.91
N ASP A 154 -2.03 6.49 -4.66
CA ASP A 154 -0.58 6.53 -4.41
C ASP A 154 0.12 5.32 -5.06
N VAL A 155 -0.45 4.13 -4.91
CA VAL A 155 0.12 2.89 -5.48
C VAL A 155 0.06 2.90 -7.01
N LEU A 156 -1.08 3.30 -7.58
CA LEU A 156 -1.27 3.33 -9.04
C LEU A 156 -0.37 4.38 -9.71
N ALA A 157 -0.12 5.51 -9.05
CA ALA A 157 0.79 6.54 -9.56
C ALA A 157 2.21 5.98 -9.73
N ILE A 158 2.76 5.32 -8.69
CA ILE A 158 4.09 4.71 -8.75
C ILE A 158 4.15 3.59 -9.80
N TYR A 159 3.11 2.74 -9.85
CA TYR A 159 3.08 1.64 -10.81
C TYR A 159 3.08 2.13 -12.24
N LYS A 160 2.28 3.15 -12.59
CA LYS A 160 2.23 3.70 -13.96
C LYS A 160 3.54 4.34 -14.40
N ASP A 161 4.26 4.97 -13.47
CA ASP A 161 5.55 5.60 -13.73
C ASP A 161 6.67 4.57 -13.96
N ARG A 162 6.58 3.40 -13.31
CA ARG A 162 7.66 2.39 -13.27
C ARG A 162 7.19 0.99 -13.67
N GLN A 163 6.16 0.87 -14.48
CA GLN A 163 5.51 -0.41 -14.79
C GLN A 163 6.49 -1.45 -15.30
N ASP A 164 7.24 -1.14 -16.37
CA ASP A 164 8.15 -2.09 -17.01
C ASP A 164 9.25 -2.57 -16.04
N GLU A 165 9.78 -1.65 -15.24
CA GLU A 165 10.79 -1.96 -14.23
C GLU A 165 10.22 -2.89 -13.15
N ILE A 166 9.04 -2.55 -12.61
CA ILE A 166 8.39 -3.35 -11.55
C ILE A 166 8.07 -4.76 -12.04
N GLU A 167 7.55 -4.92 -13.26
CA GLU A 167 7.22 -6.24 -13.81
C GLU A 167 8.49 -7.05 -14.15
N ALA A 168 9.54 -6.40 -14.63
CA ALA A 168 10.84 -7.06 -14.83
C ALA A 168 11.43 -7.58 -13.51
N LEU A 169 11.46 -6.76 -12.47
CA LEU A 169 11.91 -7.14 -11.13
C LEU A 169 11.06 -8.28 -10.55
N LEU A 170 9.74 -8.18 -10.69
CA LEU A 170 8.81 -9.21 -10.21
C LEU A 170 9.06 -10.56 -10.86
N SER A 171 9.31 -10.59 -12.16
CA SER A 171 9.62 -11.81 -12.90
C SER A 171 10.84 -12.54 -12.32
N VAL A 172 11.90 -11.79 -11.99
CA VAL A 172 13.12 -12.36 -11.38
C VAL A 172 12.85 -12.79 -9.94
N VAL A 173 12.22 -11.94 -9.13
CA VAL A 173 11.85 -12.24 -7.74
C VAL A 173 11.00 -13.51 -7.65
N LYS A 174 10.07 -13.72 -8.59
CA LYS A 174 9.25 -14.93 -8.69
C LYS A 174 10.10 -16.19 -8.86
N LYS A 175 11.13 -16.14 -9.72
CA LYS A 175 12.10 -17.25 -9.90
C LYS A 175 12.89 -17.50 -8.63
N LYS A 176 13.41 -16.46 -7.98
CA LYS A 176 14.18 -16.56 -6.75
C LYS A 176 13.33 -17.10 -5.57
N HIS A 177 12.11 -16.58 -5.40
CA HIS A 177 11.17 -17.06 -4.39
C HIS A 177 10.80 -18.54 -4.55
N LYS A 178 10.76 -19.07 -5.79
CA LYS A 178 10.49 -20.48 -6.04
C LYS A 178 11.56 -21.39 -5.39
N ASN A 179 12.80 -20.94 -5.34
CA ASN A 179 13.91 -21.68 -4.76
C ASN A 179 13.95 -21.59 -3.22
N PHE A 180 13.43 -20.50 -2.65
CA PHE A 180 13.48 -20.26 -1.21
C PHE A 180 12.24 -19.51 -0.73
N LYS A 181 11.23 -20.23 -0.24
CA LYS A 181 9.91 -19.69 0.13
C LYS A 181 9.86 -19.09 1.56
N CYS A 182 10.98 -18.65 2.11
CA CYS A 182 11.05 -18.13 3.48
C CYS A 182 10.83 -16.61 3.59
N PHE A 183 10.49 -15.94 2.49
CA PHE A 183 10.07 -14.54 2.43
C PHE A 183 8.88 -14.41 1.47
N SER A 184 8.13 -13.31 1.50
CA SER A 184 7.04 -13.07 0.55
C SER A 184 7.56 -12.45 -0.76
N MET A 185 6.91 -12.75 -1.90
CA MET A 185 7.26 -12.10 -3.17
C MET A 185 7.17 -10.57 -3.10
N SER A 186 6.20 -10.03 -2.37
CA SER A 186 6.08 -8.58 -2.15
C SER A 186 7.29 -7.99 -1.43
N LEU A 187 7.86 -8.72 -0.47
CA LEU A 187 9.07 -8.30 0.21
C LEU A 187 10.29 -8.33 -0.73
N GLY A 188 10.42 -9.41 -1.50
CA GLY A 188 11.48 -9.51 -2.51
C GLY A 188 11.42 -8.37 -3.52
N LEU A 189 10.22 -8.06 -4.01
CA LEU A 189 10.00 -6.98 -4.96
C LEU A 189 10.35 -5.61 -4.36
N VAL A 190 9.83 -5.28 -3.17
CA VAL A 190 10.11 -3.98 -2.55
C VAL A 190 11.59 -3.80 -2.23
N LEU A 191 12.29 -4.83 -1.75
CA LEU A 191 13.72 -4.73 -1.51
C LEU A 191 14.48 -4.47 -2.81
N SER A 192 14.14 -5.18 -3.89
CA SER A 192 14.78 -4.99 -5.20
C SER A 192 14.58 -3.56 -5.73
N ILE A 193 13.37 -3.01 -5.63
CA ILE A 193 13.06 -1.61 -5.99
C ILE A 193 13.92 -0.64 -5.15
N LEU A 194 13.98 -0.84 -3.85
CA LEU A 194 14.76 0.02 -2.95
C LEU A 194 16.27 -0.03 -3.21
N LEU A 195 16.79 -1.20 -3.60
CA LEU A 195 18.20 -1.37 -3.97
C LEU A 195 18.52 -0.64 -5.27
N LEU A 196 17.63 -0.73 -6.28
CA LEU A 196 17.77 0.06 -7.51
C LEU A 196 17.76 1.55 -7.24
N ASP A 197 16.83 2.03 -6.42
CA ASP A 197 16.73 3.44 -6.02
C ASP A 197 17.99 3.92 -5.28
N ALA A 198 18.66 3.02 -4.57
CA ALA A 198 19.95 3.31 -3.92
C ALA A 198 21.13 3.35 -4.90
N GLY A 199 20.94 2.93 -6.15
CA GLY A 199 21.95 2.96 -7.22
C GLY A 199 22.69 1.64 -7.45
N TRP A 200 22.21 0.52 -6.88
CA TRP A 200 22.76 -0.81 -7.14
C TRP A 200 22.32 -1.32 -8.52
N SER A 201 23.20 -1.99 -9.23
CA SER A 201 22.88 -2.61 -10.52
C SER A 201 22.06 -3.88 -10.35
N ASP A 202 21.28 -4.22 -11.38
CA ASP A 202 20.52 -5.47 -11.43
C ASP A 202 21.38 -6.69 -11.11
N MET A 203 22.58 -6.77 -11.68
CA MET A 203 23.51 -7.87 -11.46
C MET A 203 23.86 -8.03 -9.98
N GLN A 204 24.21 -6.94 -9.28
CA GLN A 204 24.53 -6.96 -7.85
C GLN A 204 23.33 -7.34 -6.99
N ILE A 205 22.14 -6.89 -7.36
CA ILE A 205 20.89 -7.24 -6.69
C ILE A 205 20.61 -8.74 -6.85
N TRP A 206 20.81 -9.28 -8.06
CA TRP A 206 20.56 -10.70 -8.31
C TRP A 206 21.61 -11.60 -7.66
N GLU A 207 22.87 -11.19 -7.60
CA GLU A 207 23.92 -11.90 -6.85
C GLU A 207 23.56 -12.01 -5.37
N PHE A 208 23.11 -10.93 -4.74
CA PHE A 208 22.63 -10.99 -3.36
C PHE A 208 21.45 -11.96 -3.20
N TRP A 209 20.46 -11.90 -4.10
CA TRP A 209 19.35 -12.84 -4.06
C TRP A 209 19.75 -14.28 -4.31
N ASP A 210 20.77 -14.53 -5.12
CA ASP A 210 21.33 -15.89 -5.29
C ASP A 210 21.99 -16.38 -4.01
N CYS A 211 22.76 -15.56 -3.35
CA CYS A 211 23.32 -15.89 -2.03
C CYS A 211 22.21 -16.24 -1.03
N VAL A 212 21.15 -15.47 -0.97
CA VAL A 212 20.02 -15.71 -0.04
C VAL A 212 19.25 -16.98 -0.43
N THR A 213 18.94 -17.18 -1.70
CA THR A 213 18.00 -18.22 -2.13
C THR A 213 18.65 -19.56 -2.41
N LEU A 214 19.86 -19.58 -2.92
CA LEU A 214 20.61 -20.81 -3.19
C LEU A 214 21.48 -21.20 -2.00
N GLY A 215 22.12 -20.24 -1.35
CA GLY A 215 23.02 -20.48 -0.21
C GLY A 215 24.28 -21.27 -0.60
N ALA A 216 24.57 -21.36 -1.90
CA ALA A 216 25.71 -22.08 -2.40
C ALA A 216 27.02 -21.26 -2.26
N ASN A 217 28.13 -21.95 -1.93
CA ASN A 217 29.47 -21.36 -1.88
C ASN A 217 29.64 -20.18 -0.91
N LEU A 218 28.78 -20.06 0.10
CA LEU A 218 28.90 -19.03 1.14
C LEU A 218 29.91 -19.53 2.22
N PRO A 219 30.85 -18.66 2.65
CA PRO A 219 31.73 -18.98 3.77
C PRO A 219 30.92 -19.26 5.06
N PRO A 220 31.44 -20.08 5.98
CA PRO A 220 30.76 -20.40 7.25
C PRO A 220 30.42 -19.18 8.10
N ASP A 221 31.22 -18.11 8.01
CA ASP A 221 31.09 -16.84 8.70
C ASP A 221 30.30 -15.78 7.88
N SER A 222 29.66 -16.20 6.77
CA SER A 222 28.85 -15.32 5.94
C SER A 222 27.60 -14.83 6.68
N VAL A 223 27.42 -13.54 6.69
CA VAL A 223 26.18 -12.89 7.20
C VAL A 223 24.93 -13.45 6.52
N VAL A 224 25.00 -13.67 5.19
CA VAL A 224 23.88 -14.18 4.41
C VAL A 224 23.55 -15.61 4.80
N LEU A 225 24.54 -16.47 5.02
CA LEU A 225 24.32 -17.84 5.46
C LEU A 225 23.66 -17.88 6.85
N SER A 226 24.17 -17.10 7.79
CA SER A 226 23.59 -16.99 9.14
C SER A 226 22.15 -16.48 9.11
N PHE A 227 21.86 -15.46 8.31
CA PHE A 227 20.51 -14.92 8.13
C PHE A 227 19.58 -15.95 7.46
N ARG A 228 20.04 -16.61 6.40
CA ARG A 228 19.30 -17.65 5.70
C ARG A 228 18.89 -18.79 6.63
N ASN A 229 19.79 -19.25 7.50
CA ASN A 229 19.50 -20.28 8.49
C ASN A 229 18.38 -19.85 9.45
N GLN A 230 18.39 -18.59 9.90
CA GLN A 230 17.32 -18.04 10.73
C GLN A 230 15.98 -17.95 9.98
N LEU A 231 15.99 -17.59 8.69
CA LEU A 231 14.79 -17.56 7.87
C LEU A 231 14.21 -18.96 7.63
N SER A 232 15.05 -19.98 7.60
CA SER A 232 14.64 -21.37 7.41
C SER A 232 13.96 -21.96 8.66
N ASP A 233 14.24 -21.41 9.84
CA ASP A 233 13.57 -21.80 11.09
C ASP A 233 12.18 -21.12 11.21
N PRO A 234 11.06 -21.88 11.13
CA PRO A 234 9.74 -21.32 11.20
C PRO A 234 9.42 -20.64 12.55
N PHE A 235 9.95 -21.16 13.65
CA PHE A 235 9.76 -20.60 14.99
C PHE A 235 10.48 -19.28 15.13
N PHE A 236 11.76 -19.24 14.71
CA PHE A 236 12.55 -18.02 14.72
C PHE A 236 11.91 -16.95 13.82
N ARG A 237 11.49 -17.33 12.60
CA ARG A 237 10.84 -16.43 11.65
C ARG A 237 9.56 -15.85 12.21
N LYS A 238 8.69 -16.66 12.80
CA LYS A 238 7.43 -16.18 13.41
C LYS A 238 7.69 -15.23 14.58
N ARG A 239 8.67 -15.53 15.42
CA ARG A 239 8.99 -14.74 16.60
C ARG A 239 9.65 -13.40 16.28
N HIS A 240 10.57 -13.36 15.32
CA HIS A 240 11.42 -12.21 15.03
C HIS A 240 11.03 -11.42 13.80
N TYR A 241 10.32 -12.04 12.84
CA TYR A 241 9.99 -11.44 11.55
C TYR A 241 8.48 -11.44 11.27
N GLY A 242 7.67 -11.34 12.31
CA GLY A 242 6.20 -11.45 12.21
C GLY A 242 5.51 -10.35 11.39
N THR A 243 6.18 -9.24 11.09
CA THR A 243 5.65 -8.16 10.25
C THR A 243 6.55 -7.88 9.05
N GLN A 244 5.96 -7.36 7.98
CA GLN A 244 6.69 -6.97 6.75
C GLN A 244 7.77 -5.92 7.04
N ARG A 245 7.51 -5.00 7.97
CA ARG A 245 8.48 -3.98 8.38
C ARG A 245 9.75 -4.59 8.97
N TYR A 246 9.61 -5.53 9.89
CA TYR A 246 10.78 -6.16 10.53
C TYR A 246 11.54 -7.04 9.56
N MET A 247 10.82 -7.78 8.73
CA MET A 247 11.44 -8.61 7.72
C MET A 247 12.24 -7.75 6.72
N LEU A 248 11.66 -6.64 6.23
CA LEU A 248 12.38 -5.72 5.35
C LEU A 248 13.61 -5.13 6.05
N ASN A 249 13.47 -4.73 7.31
CA ASN A 249 14.59 -4.17 8.08
C ASN A 249 15.74 -5.17 8.26
N ALA A 250 15.40 -6.45 8.47
CA ALA A 250 16.38 -7.52 8.58
C ALA A 250 17.10 -7.77 7.23
N PHE A 251 16.38 -7.77 6.13
CA PHE A 251 16.95 -7.90 4.78
C PHE A 251 17.88 -6.73 4.44
N ILE A 252 17.49 -5.49 4.75
CA ILE A 252 18.35 -4.32 4.54
C ILE A 252 19.61 -4.41 5.39
N LYS A 253 19.50 -4.81 6.67
CA LYS A 253 20.66 -5.03 7.53
C LYS A 253 21.59 -6.11 6.93
N CYS A 254 21.03 -7.25 6.52
CA CYS A 254 21.78 -8.32 5.91
C CYS A 254 22.50 -7.86 4.62
N PHE A 255 21.81 -7.13 3.75
CA PHE A 255 22.38 -6.58 2.53
C PHE A 255 23.53 -5.62 2.83
N ASN A 256 23.35 -4.69 3.78
CA ASN A 256 24.40 -3.73 4.14
C ASN A 256 25.67 -4.44 4.67
N SER A 257 25.51 -5.47 5.52
CA SER A 257 26.65 -6.27 5.99
C SER A 257 27.26 -7.14 4.89
N TYR A 258 26.46 -7.61 3.93
CA TYR A 258 26.94 -8.39 2.78
C TYR A 258 27.87 -7.58 1.88
N ILE A 259 27.48 -6.34 1.55
CA ILE A 259 28.28 -5.48 0.65
C ILE A 259 29.57 -4.95 1.29
N THR A 260 29.65 -4.95 2.62
CA THR A 260 30.88 -4.58 3.37
C THR A 260 31.77 -5.77 3.66
N ASN A 261 31.41 -6.97 3.20
CA ASN A 261 32.10 -8.24 3.51
C ASN A 261 32.31 -8.43 5.03
N GLU A 262 31.33 -8.00 5.82
CA GLU A 262 31.38 -8.14 7.26
C GLU A 262 31.31 -9.62 7.64
N SER A 263 32.38 -10.12 8.26
CA SER A 263 32.41 -11.48 8.82
C SER A 263 31.71 -11.49 10.16
N ILE A 264 30.66 -12.28 10.30
CA ILE A 264 29.88 -12.39 11.54
C ILE A 264 29.60 -13.84 11.90
N ASN A 265 29.79 -14.19 13.17
CA ASN A 265 29.46 -15.54 13.66
C ASN A 265 27.96 -15.78 13.74
N LYS A 266 27.15 -14.73 13.93
CA LYS A 266 25.69 -14.85 14.05
C LYS A 266 24.99 -13.55 13.64
N PHE A 267 24.05 -13.65 12.70
CA PHE A 267 23.18 -12.53 12.36
C PHE A 267 22.23 -12.21 13.54
N VAL A 268 22.25 -10.96 13.98
CA VAL A 268 21.35 -10.47 15.04
C VAL A 268 20.19 -9.73 14.38
N ALA A 269 18.99 -10.29 14.50
CA ALA A 269 17.76 -9.66 13.99
C ALA A 269 17.56 -8.26 14.60
N PRO A 270 17.05 -7.29 13.82
CA PRO A 270 16.66 -5.99 14.37
C PRO A 270 15.62 -6.18 15.48
N ARG A 271 15.65 -5.32 16.51
CA ARG A 271 14.61 -5.28 17.53
C ARG A 271 13.35 -4.63 17.00
N HIS A 272 12.21 -4.88 17.64
CA HIS A 272 10.90 -4.37 17.20
C HIS A 272 10.79 -2.83 17.21
N ASP A 273 11.51 -2.17 18.08
CA ASP A 273 11.63 -0.71 18.23
C ASP A 273 12.72 -0.09 17.35
N THR A 274 13.48 -0.91 16.62
CA THR A 274 14.57 -0.42 15.79
C THR A 274 14.06 0.42 14.63
N LYS A 275 14.64 1.61 14.47
CA LYS A 275 14.48 2.43 13.27
C LYS A 275 14.86 1.63 12.02
N MET A 276 14.19 1.89 10.89
CA MET A 276 14.54 1.25 9.62
C MET A 276 15.97 1.59 9.22
N TYR A 277 16.73 0.56 8.87
CA TYR A 277 18.06 0.76 8.28
C TYR A 277 17.93 1.49 6.96
N LYS A 278 18.87 2.40 6.69
CA LYS A 278 19.05 2.97 5.34
C LYS A 278 19.86 2.00 4.51
N ILE A 279 19.51 1.85 3.24
CA ILE A 279 20.30 1.07 2.30
C ILE A 279 21.59 1.85 2.03
N GLN A 280 22.72 1.19 2.17
CA GLN A 280 24.02 1.74 1.79
C GLN A 280 24.07 1.90 0.27
N LYS A 281 24.62 3.02 -0.18
CA LYS A 281 24.84 3.26 -1.61
C LYS A 281 26.10 2.56 -2.09
N PRO A 282 26.17 2.16 -3.38
CA PRO A 282 27.42 1.65 -3.94
C PRO A 282 28.51 2.72 -3.82
N ALA A 283 29.76 2.28 -3.59
CA ALA A 283 30.90 3.17 -3.66
C ALA A 283 30.91 3.85 -5.03
N LYS A 284 31.12 5.18 -5.08
CA LYS A 284 31.31 5.88 -6.35
C LYS A 284 32.44 5.14 -7.09
N LYS A 285 32.19 4.68 -8.33
CA LYS A 285 33.28 4.21 -9.20
C LYS A 285 34.34 5.31 -9.17
N GLN A 286 35.53 5.02 -8.64
CA GLN A 286 36.68 5.85 -8.90
C GLN A 286 36.77 5.92 -10.43
N SER A 287 36.73 7.16 -10.97
CA SER A 287 36.97 7.40 -12.40
C SER A 287 38.17 6.58 -12.79
N SER A 288 38.02 5.71 -13.79
CA SER A 288 39.11 4.85 -14.23
C SER A 288 40.29 5.76 -14.61
N ILE A 289 41.51 5.32 -14.25
CA ILE A 289 42.75 6.02 -14.57
C ILE A 289 42.81 6.47 -16.04
N LEU A 290 42.05 5.78 -16.93
CA LEU A 290 41.89 6.13 -18.35
C LEU A 290 41.10 7.44 -18.63
N GLU A 291 40.25 7.91 -17.71
CA GLU A 291 39.58 9.22 -17.85
C GLU A 291 40.43 10.39 -17.34
N VAL A 292 41.43 10.12 -16.50
CA VAL A 292 42.36 11.13 -16.00
C VAL A 292 43.46 11.42 -17.03
N ILE A 293 43.77 10.48 -17.95
CA ILE A 293 44.81 10.64 -18.99
C ILE A 293 44.26 11.36 -20.23
N LYS A 294 42.93 11.55 -20.36
CA LYS A 294 42.29 12.26 -21.49
C LYS A 294 41.96 13.73 -21.22
N LYS A 295 42.40 14.29 -20.10
CA LYS A 295 42.41 15.73 -19.82
C LYS A 295 43.85 16.23 -19.79
#